data_27d88a41c389a6e53798c09001ddf725
#
_entry.id   27d88a41c389a6e53798c09001ddf725
#
_cell.length_a   1.000
_cell.length_b   1.000
_cell.length_c   1.000
_cell.angle_alpha   90.00
_cell.angle_beta   90.00
_cell.angle_gamma   90.00
#
_symmetry.space_group_name_H-M   'P 1'
#
loop_
_entity.id
_entity.type
_entity.pdbx_description
1 polymer ?
#
loop_
_entity_poly.entity_id
_entity_poly.type
_entity_poly.pdbx_seq_one_letter_code
_entity_poly.pdbx_strand_id
1 'polypeptide(L)'
;MNNLLTGNVPARHTRRRLPSRPFLKWAGGKRRSLATLLQRLPSPDEVECLVEPFVGGASVFLGTDYRQYLLADINADLIDVYLHVRDDPAGMIKRLERLFLQGNNETAYRENRDEFNRIQAGPEKSALFIYLNQHCFNGICRYNKQGIFNVPFGRRKAAYIPETEIMAFARKTERCHVSFFHAEFEDTLKMTTAGMFAGLSCAVYCDPPYLPVSQTAGFTAYSGDVFTVSDHERLAGQLAALHARKGMPVVISASDTLISHRIYGEAGFRLYGHDVVRSVSASAASRKTAGELTGVLMRGQGDKS
;
A
#
# COMPACT_ATOMS: atom_id res chain seq x y z
N MET A 1 30.62 -11.29 -54.45
CA MET A 1 29.59 -12.12 -53.87
C MET A 1 29.84 -12.23 -52.35
N ASN A 2 29.28 -11.34 -51.56
CA ASN A 2 29.40 -11.34 -50.08
C ASN A 2 28.02 -11.40 -49.50
N ASN A 3 27.65 -12.56 -49.00
CA ASN A 3 26.42 -12.79 -48.22
C ASN A 3 26.68 -12.35 -46.79
N LEU A 4 26.11 -11.23 -46.40
CA LEU A 4 26.01 -10.80 -44.99
C LEU A 4 24.79 -11.50 -44.37
N LEU A 5 25.06 -12.49 -43.51
CA LEU A 5 24.05 -13.11 -42.65
C LEU A 5 23.67 -12.13 -41.54
N THR A 6 22.48 -11.54 -41.64
CA THR A 6 21.86 -10.80 -40.56
C THR A 6 21.35 -11.79 -39.52
N GLY A 7 22.12 -11.92 -38.43
CA GLY A 7 21.71 -12.72 -37.27
C GLY A 7 20.56 -12.03 -36.52
N ASN A 8 19.39 -12.67 -36.56
CA ASN A 8 18.24 -12.30 -35.75
C ASN A 8 18.55 -12.62 -34.28
N VAL A 9 18.83 -11.58 -33.46
CA VAL A 9 18.97 -11.72 -32.01
C VAL A 9 17.57 -11.92 -31.45
N PRO A 10 17.24 -13.05 -30.82
CA PRO A 10 15.93 -13.24 -30.23
C PRO A 10 15.76 -12.27 -29.07
N ALA A 11 14.65 -11.52 -29.10
CA ALA A 11 14.22 -10.66 -28.00
C ALA A 11 14.21 -11.49 -26.71
N ARG A 12 15.04 -11.09 -25.74
CA ARG A 12 15.02 -11.69 -24.40
C ARG A 12 13.65 -11.45 -23.80
N HIS A 13 12.78 -12.46 -23.82
CA HIS A 13 11.61 -12.51 -22.96
C HIS A 13 12.09 -12.47 -21.51
N THR A 14 12.14 -11.30 -20.91
CA THR A 14 12.30 -11.14 -19.47
C THR A 14 11.13 -11.84 -18.82
N ARG A 15 11.37 -13.01 -18.23
CA ARG A 15 10.39 -13.70 -17.38
C ARG A 15 9.91 -12.67 -16.37
N ARG A 16 8.63 -12.26 -16.45
CA ARG A 16 7.99 -11.40 -15.43
C ARG A 16 8.18 -12.11 -14.09
N ARG A 17 9.10 -11.59 -13.27
CA ARG A 17 9.26 -12.08 -11.90
C ARG A 17 7.94 -11.87 -11.19
N LEU A 18 7.47 -12.90 -10.48
CA LEU A 18 6.31 -12.76 -9.60
C LEU A 18 6.60 -11.63 -8.60
N PRO A 19 5.63 -10.71 -8.37
CA PRO A 19 5.80 -9.61 -7.43
C PRO A 19 6.22 -10.14 -6.06
N SER A 20 7.17 -9.47 -5.43
CA SER A 20 7.57 -9.77 -4.05
C SER A 20 6.38 -9.61 -3.11
N ARG A 21 6.34 -10.42 -2.05
CA ARG A 21 5.30 -10.28 -1.02
C ARG A 21 5.67 -9.13 -0.09
N PRO A 22 4.68 -8.32 0.36
CA PRO A 22 4.88 -7.44 1.49
C PRO A 22 5.35 -8.22 2.73
N PHE A 23 6.30 -7.66 3.48
CA PHE A 23 6.76 -8.23 4.75
C PHE A 23 5.79 -7.94 5.91
N LEU A 24 4.89 -6.97 5.75
CA LEU A 24 3.81 -6.67 6.67
C LEU A 24 2.50 -7.30 6.21
N LYS A 25 1.70 -7.75 7.14
CA LYS A 25 0.29 -8.06 6.94
C LYS A 25 -0.48 -6.75 7.01
N TRP A 26 -1.22 -6.43 5.97
CA TRP A 26 -1.98 -5.18 5.92
C TRP A 26 -3.40 -5.43 5.47
N ALA A 27 -4.36 -4.87 6.19
CA ALA A 27 -5.78 -4.98 5.84
C ALA A 27 -6.00 -4.29 4.48
N GLY A 28 -6.77 -4.91 3.59
CA GLY A 28 -7.00 -4.35 2.25
C GLY A 28 -5.82 -4.49 1.26
N GLY A 29 -4.72 -5.17 1.65
CA GLY A 29 -3.53 -5.30 0.78
C GLY A 29 -3.86 -5.84 -0.63
N LYS A 30 -3.44 -5.12 -1.67
CA LYS A 30 -3.84 -5.30 -3.09
C LYS A 30 -3.23 -6.50 -3.81
N ARG A 31 -2.53 -7.38 -3.11
CA ARG A 31 -1.84 -8.51 -3.76
C ARG A 31 -2.75 -9.39 -4.64
N ARG A 32 -4.03 -9.55 -4.25
CA ARG A 32 -4.97 -10.41 -4.99
C ARG A 32 -5.58 -9.69 -6.21
N SER A 33 -5.83 -8.40 -6.09
CA SER A 33 -6.33 -7.55 -7.18
C SER A 33 -5.21 -6.90 -8.00
N LEU A 34 -3.94 -7.14 -7.65
CA LEU A 34 -2.79 -6.48 -8.27
C LEU A 34 -2.77 -6.68 -9.80
N ALA A 35 -3.02 -7.90 -10.28
CA ALA A 35 -3.02 -8.17 -11.72
C ALA A 35 -4.08 -7.34 -12.48
N THR A 36 -5.27 -7.18 -11.91
CA THR A 36 -6.35 -6.35 -12.45
C THR A 36 -5.99 -4.86 -12.36
N LEU A 37 -5.41 -4.45 -11.24
CA LEU A 37 -4.97 -3.08 -11.01
C LEU A 37 -3.86 -2.65 -11.99
N LEU A 38 -2.88 -3.52 -12.25
CA LEU A 38 -1.79 -3.26 -13.20
C LEU A 38 -2.26 -3.04 -14.64
N GLN A 39 -3.43 -3.53 -15.01
CA GLN A 39 -4.05 -3.25 -16.31
C GLN A 39 -4.63 -1.83 -16.42
N ARG A 40 -4.78 -1.14 -15.30
CA ARG A 40 -5.36 0.20 -15.20
C ARG A 40 -4.33 1.28 -14.88
N LEU A 41 -3.19 0.90 -14.33
CA LEU A 41 -2.07 1.82 -14.13
C LEU A 41 -1.36 2.09 -15.47
N PRO A 42 -0.89 3.33 -15.71
CA PRO A 42 -0.05 3.60 -16.86
C PRO A 42 1.24 2.78 -16.79
N SER A 43 1.80 2.48 -17.94
CA SER A 43 3.07 1.74 -17.99
C SER A 43 4.22 2.60 -17.44
N PRO A 44 5.29 1.97 -16.88
CA PRO A 44 6.50 2.69 -16.49
C PRO A 44 7.22 3.41 -17.64
N ASP A 45 6.87 3.10 -18.89
CA ASP A 45 7.39 3.80 -20.07
C ASP A 45 6.59 5.08 -20.37
N GLU A 46 5.37 5.21 -19.83
CA GLU A 46 4.50 6.37 -20.03
C GLU A 46 4.68 7.43 -18.94
N VAL A 47 5.01 7.01 -17.72
CA VAL A 47 5.22 7.91 -16.57
C VAL A 47 6.45 7.50 -15.77
N GLU A 48 7.16 8.49 -15.24
CA GLU A 48 8.41 8.29 -14.50
C GLU A 48 8.18 7.94 -13.03
N CYS A 49 7.11 8.49 -12.42
CA CYS A 49 6.87 8.42 -10.99
C CYS A 49 5.48 7.88 -10.66
N LEU A 50 5.41 6.91 -9.74
CA LEU A 50 4.16 6.51 -9.11
C LEU A 50 4.06 7.13 -7.72
N VAL A 51 2.91 7.76 -7.44
CA VAL A 51 2.59 8.38 -6.15
C VAL A 51 1.52 7.54 -5.45
N GLU A 52 1.82 7.09 -4.24
CA GLU A 52 0.88 6.35 -3.37
C GLU A 52 0.66 7.12 -2.06
N PRO A 53 -0.40 7.94 -1.92
CA PRO A 53 -0.72 8.66 -0.68
C PRO A 53 -1.19 7.77 0.47
N PHE A 54 -1.50 6.51 0.19
CA PHE A 54 -1.95 5.49 1.12
C PHE A 54 -1.15 4.21 0.86
N VAL A 55 0.17 4.23 1.17
CA VAL A 55 1.06 3.12 0.79
C VAL A 55 0.73 1.81 1.50
N GLY A 56 0.19 1.88 2.73
CA GLY A 56 -0.19 0.71 3.51
C GLY A 56 0.87 -0.38 3.48
N GLY A 57 0.52 -1.61 3.08
CA GLY A 57 1.45 -2.74 2.98
C GLY A 57 2.40 -2.71 1.78
N ALA A 58 2.49 -1.61 1.03
CA ALA A 58 3.37 -1.41 -0.13
C ALA A 58 3.19 -2.46 -1.26
N SER A 59 1.98 -3.00 -1.43
CA SER A 59 1.73 -4.07 -2.41
C SER A 59 1.89 -3.60 -3.85
N VAL A 60 1.50 -2.35 -4.16
CA VAL A 60 1.57 -1.80 -5.52
C VAL A 60 3.00 -1.38 -5.83
N PHE A 61 3.69 -0.71 -4.90
CA PHE A 61 5.13 -0.45 -4.98
C PHE A 61 5.93 -1.72 -5.32
N LEU A 62 5.69 -2.82 -4.59
CA LEU A 62 6.39 -4.10 -4.81
C LEU A 62 6.02 -4.79 -6.13
N GLY A 63 4.86 -4.46 -6.70
CA GLY A 63 4.33 -5.06 -7.92
C GLY A 63 4.56 -4.27 -9.20
N THR A 64 5.15 -3.09 -9.14
CA THR A 64 5.40 -2.18 -10.27
C THR A 64 6.89 -1.86 -10.41
N ASP A 65 7.33 -1.35 -11.56
CA ASP A 65 8.74 -1.07 -11.85
C ASP A 65 8.94 0.37 -12.41
N TYR A 66 8.32 1.37 -11.76
CA TYR A 66 8.57 2.77 -12.08
C TYR A 66 9.98 3.20 -11.66
N ARG A 67 10.51 4.24 -12.30
CA ARG A 67 11.84 4.78 -11.98
C ARG A 67 11.88 5.48 -10.64
N GLN A 68 10.76 6.13 -10.28
CA GLN A 68 10.61 6.89 -9.04
C GLN A 68 9.30 6.56 -8.33
N TYR A 69 9.32 6.72 -7.02
CA TYR A 69 8.14 6.54 -6.17
C TYR A 69 8.08 7.63 -5.11
N LEU A 70 6.89 8.20 -4.92
CA LEU A 70 6.52 8.95 -3.75
C LEU A 70 5.52 8.12 -2.96
N LEU A 71 5.94 7.59 -1.82
CA LEU A 71 5.15 6.69 -0.98
C LEU A 71 4.86 7.39 0.34
N ALA A 72 3.59 7.57 0.66
CA ALA A 72 3.18 8.23 1.89
C ALA A 72 2.10 7.44 2.64
N ASP A 73 2.03 7.66 3.93
CA ASP A 73 0.98 7.15 4.81
C ASP A 73 0.85 8.08 6.02
N ILE A 74 -0.34 8.15 6.58
CA ILE A 74 -0.59 8.90 7.83
C ILE A 74 -0.02 8.18 9.07
N ASN A 75 0.36 6.91 8.94
CA ASN A 75 0.95 6.12 10.02
C ASN A 75 2.47 6.33 10.06
N ALA A 76 2.93 7.14 11.01
CA ALA A 76 4.36 7.44 11.20
C ALA A 76 5.18 6.18 11.49
N ASP A 77 4.68 5.26 12.34
CA ASP A 77 5.39 4.03 12.68
C ASP A 77 5.59 3.13 11.46
N LEU A 78 4.63 3.12 10.52
CA LEU A 78 4.74 2.40 9.26
C LEU A 78 5.85 2.97 8.37
N ILE A 79 5.89 4.29 8.24
CA ILE A 79 6.91 4.97 7.43
C ILE A 79 8.30 4.76 8.03
N ASP A 80 8.44 4.85 9.34
CA ASP A 80 9.70 4.55 10.05
C ASP A 80 10.17 3.11 9.80
N VAL A 81 9.25 2.14 9.78
CA VAL A 81 9.58 0.75 9.43
C VAL A 81 10.16 0.65 8.02
N TYR A 82 9.56 1.33 7.04
CA TYR A 82 10.07 1.31 5.66
C TYR A 82 11.45 1.95 5.54
N LEU A 83 11.67 3.06 6.22
CA LEU A 83 12.97 3.73 6.27
C LEU A 83 14.05 2.84 6.90
N HIS A 84 13.79 2.25 8.07
CA HIS A 84 14.76 1.40 8.74
C HIS A 84 15.04 0.08 8.00
N VAL A 85 14.02 -0.51 7.34
CA VAL A 85 14.21 -1.71 6.49
C VAL A 85 15.00 -1.37 5.23
N ARG A 86 14.80 -0.19 4.62
CA ARG A 86 15.58 0.29 3.49
C ARG A 86 17.05 0.46 3.88
N ASP A 87 17.31 1.11 5.02
CA ASP A 87 18.65 1.57 5.41
C ASP A 87 19.49 0.46 6.06
N ASP A 88 18.89 -0.45 6.85
CA ASP A 88 19.59 -1.55 7.52
C ASP A 88 18.73 -2.83 7.59
N PRO A 89 18.47 -3.50 6.44
CA PRO A 89 17.65 -4.72 6.44
C PRO A 89 18.25 -5.86 7.25
N ALA A 90 19.58 -6.00 7.28
CA ALA A 90 20.27 -7.05 8.03
C ALA A 90 20.17 -6.82 9.54
N GLY A 91 20.37 -5.59 9.99
CA GLY A 91 20.19 -5.22 11.39
C GLY A 91 18.74 -5.36 11.84
N MET A 92 17.78 -5.07 10.98
CA MET A 92 16.36 -5.30 11.26
C MET A 92 16.06 -6.78 11.47
N ILE A 93 16.57 -7.68 10.62
CA ILE A 93 16.41 -9.12 10.77
C ILE A 93 17.00 -9.61 12.11
N LYS A 94 18.22 -9.17 12.46
CA LYS A 94 18.84 -9.51 13.75
C LYS A 94 18.03 -9.05 14.99
N ARG A 95 17.36 -7.89 14.88
CA ARG A 95 16.45 -7.41 15.94
C ARG A 95 15.22 -8.30 16.05
N LEU A 96 14.64 -8.68 14.91
CA LEU A 96 13.51 -9.61 14.87
C LEU A 96 13.87 -11.00 15.43
N GLU A 97 15.04 -11.54 15.10
CA GLU A 97 15.50 -12.81 15.65
C GLU A 97 15.49 -12.79 17.18
N ARG A 98 16.02 -11.73 17.80
CA ARG A 98 16.00 -11.57 19.27
C ARG A 98 14.59 -11.51 19.85
N LEU A 99 13.67 -10.80 19.20
CA LEU A 99 12.26 -10.71 19.62
C LEU A 99 11.54 -12.06 19.49
N PHE A 100 11.80 -12.79 18.40
CA PHE A 100 11.17 -14.10 18.16
C PHE A 100 11.69 -15.21 19.08
N LEU A 101 12.92 -15.09 19.62
CA LEU A 101 13.44 -16.00 20.66
C LEU A 101 12.63 -15.97 21.96
N GLN A 102 11.91 -14.88 22.26
CA GLN A 102 11.02 -14.79 23.42
C GLN A 102 9.79 -15.71 23.30
N GLY A 103 9.56 -16.26 22.11
CA GLY A 103 8.50 -17.22 21.83
C GLY A 103 7.19 -16.59 21.37
N ASN A 104 6.37 -17.47 20.77
CA ASN A 104 5.04 -17.10 20.27
C ASN A 104 3.98 -17.33 21.37
N ASN A 105 3.98 -16.50 22.39
CA ASN A 105 3.06 -16.59 23.53
C ASN A 105 2.51 -15.22 23.91
N GLU A 106 1.43 -15.22 24.68
CA GLU A 106 0.70 -14.00 25.04
C GLU A 106 1.49 -13.08 25.98
N THR A 107 2.29 -13.65 26.88
CA THR A 107 3.13 -12.86 27.83
C THR A 107 4.17 -12.05 27.07
N ALA A 108 5.01 -12.71 26.26
CA ALA A 108 6.00 -12.03 25.43
C ALA A 108 5.36 -11.00 24.48
N TYR A 109 4.18 -11.31 23.92
CA TYR A 109 3.46 -10.36 23.08
C TYR A 109 3.05 -9.10 23.84
N ARG A 110 2.52 -9.24 25.07
CA ARG A 110 2.10 -8.08 25.88
C ARG A 110 3.30 -7.22 26.29
N GLU A 111 4.37 -7.83 26.73
CA GLU A 111 5.61 -7.13 27.08
C GLU A 111 6.17 -6.33 25.90
N ASN A 112 6.26 -6.95 24.71
CA ASN A 112 6.71 -6.27 23.50
C ASN A 112 5.74 -5.17 23.02
N ARG A 113 4.43 -5.33 23.22
CA ARG A 113 3.45 -4.28 22.92
C ARG A 113 3.57 -3.09 23.87
N ASP A 114 3.78 -3.35 25.14
CA ASP A 114 3.95 -2.30 26.14
C ASP A 114 5.25 -1.54 25.89
N GLU A 115 6.32 -2.25 25.52
CA GLU A 115 7.59 -1.64 25.12
C GLU A 115 7.45 -0.81 23.84
N PHE A 116 6.75 -1.31 22.81
CA PHE A 116 6.43 -0.55 21.59
C PHE A 116 5.75 0.78 21.91
N ASN A 117 4.76 0.74 22.80
CA ASN A 117 4.02 1.93 23.21
C ASN A 117 4.86 2.90 24.07
N ARG A 118 5.94 2.43 24.70
CA ARG A 118 6.85 3.23 25.52
C ARG A 118 7.93 3.94 24.70
N ILE A 119 8.44 3.29 23.63
CA ILE A 119 9.50 3.83 22.77
C ILE A 119 8.89 4.85 21.79
N GLN A 120 9.55 6.01 21.65
CA GLN A 120 9.05 7.06 20.75
C GLN A 120 9.39 6.82 19.29
N ALA A 121 10.62 6.42 18.97
CA ALA A 121 11.11 6.20 17.61
C ALA A 121 12.35 5.29 17.57
N GLY A 122 12.79 4.90 16.38
CA GLY A 122 14.04 4.20 16.15
C GLY A 122 13.88 2.75 15.67
N PRO A 123 15.00 2.11 15.30
CA PRO A 123 14.97 0.78 14.68
C PRO A 123 14.43 -0.32 15.61
N GLU A 124 14.56 -0.16 16.93
CA GLU A 124 13.96 -1.05 17.93
C GLU A 124 12.44 -0.98 17.88
N LYS A 125 11.86 0.22 17.80
CA LYS A 125 10.42 0.40 17.66
C LYS A 125 9.91 -0.20 16.35
N SER A 126 10.63 -0.01 15.25
CA SER A 126 10.31 -0.61 13.96
C SER A 126 10.35 -2.14 13.99
N ALA A 127 11.31 -2.74 14.68
CA ALA A 127 11.36 -4.19 14.86
C ALA A 127 10.18 -4.69 15.70
N LEU A 128 9.82 -3.98 16.77
CA LEU A 128 8.63 -4.28 17.57
C LEU A 128 7.35 -4.15 16.76
N PHE A 129 7.23 -3.15 15.87
CA PHE A 129 6.09 -3.01 14.96
C PHE A 129 5.94 -4.26 14.08
N ILE A 130 7.03 -4.71 13.44
CA ILE A 130 7.00 -5.92 12.59
C ILE A 130 6.65 -7.15 13.44
N TYR A 131 7.25 -7.31 14.63
CA TYR A 131 6.94 -8.39 15.57
C TYR A 131 5.45 -8.40 15.93
N LEU A 132 4.90 -7.26 16.36
CA LEU A 132 3.48 -7.13 16.72
C LEU A 132 2.58 -7.44 15.53
N ASN A 133 2.88 -6.95 14.33
CA ASN A 133 2.14 -7.24 13.13
C ASN A 133 2.12 -8.76 12.79
N GLN A 134 3.21 -9.47 13.05
CA GLN A 134 3.28 -10.91 12.83
C GLN A 134 2.49 -11.72 13.88
N HIS A 135 2.39 -11.23 15.11
CA HIS A 135 1.80 -11.95 16.25
C HIS A 135 0.39 -11.50 16.61
N CYS A 136 -0.04 -10.29 16.26
CA CYS A 136 -1.34 -9.76 16.62
C CYS A 136 -2.51 -10.44 15.87
N PHE A 137 -3.71 -10.20 16.36
CA PHE A 137 -4.93 -10.68 15.73
C PHE A 137 -5.05 -10.19 14.29
N ASN A 138 -5.06 -11.11 13.34
CA ASN A 138 -5.18 -10.88 11.89
C ASN A 138 -4.15 -9.95 11.26
N GLY A 139 -3.04 -9.60 11.94
CA GLY A 139 -2.05 -8.65 11.43
C GLY A 139 -2.61 -7.23 11.32
N ILE A 140 -3.63 -6.89 12.11
CA ILE A 140 -4.23 -5.56 12.12
C ILE A 140 -3.27 -4.59 12.77
N CYS A 141 -3.13 -3.39 12.19
CA CYS A 141 -2.48 -2.25 12.83
C CYS A 141 -3.59 -1.30 13.30
N ARG A 142 -3.67 -1.06 14.60
CA ARG A 142 -4.70 -0.20 15.18
C ARG A 142 -4.22 0.47 16.45
N TYR A 143 -4.50 1.77 16.54
CA TYR A 143 -4.25 2.60 17.71
C TYR A 143 -5.58 3.05 18.31
N ASN A 144 -5.60 3.31 19.62
CA ASN A 144 -6.72 3.99 20.26
C ASN A 144 -6.58 5.52 20.10
N LYS A 145 -7.55 6.27 20.63
CA LYS A 145 -7.55 7.75 20.56
C LYS A 145 -6.36 8.42 21.26
N GLN A 146 -5.65 7.70 22.14
CA GLN A 146 -4.42 8.16 22.80
C GLN A 146 -3.15 7.79 22.02
N GLY A 147 -3.26 7.25 20.80
CA GLY A 147 -2.10 6.81 20.00
C GLY A 147 -1.46 5.51 20.49
N ILE A 148 -2.14 4.74 21.35
CA ILE A 148 -1.62 3.48 21.91
C ILE A 148 -2.00 2.31 21.01
N PHE A 149 -1.03 1.53 20.56
CA PHE A 149 -1.27 0.26 19.85
C PHE A 149 -1.96 -0.74 20.79
N ASN A 150 -3.18 -1.17 20.44
CA ASN A 150 -4.05 -1.91 21.34
C ASN A 150 -4.60 -3.23 20.76
N VAL A 151 -4.00 -3.75 19.70
CA VAL A 151 -4.45 -5.02 19.10
C VAL A 151 -4.10 -6.20 20.02
N PRO A 152 -5.00 -7.16 20.25
CA PRO A 152 -4.72 -8.33 21.08
C PRO A 152 -3.82 -9.34 20.36
N PHE A 153 -3.25 -10.27 21.15
CA PHE A 153 -2.51 -11.43 20.65
C PHE A 153 -3.38 -12.30 19.73
N GLY A 154 -2.84 -12.69 18.59
CA GLY A 154 -3.59 -13.39 17.53
C GLY A 154 -3.66 -14.91 17.71
N ARG A 155 -2.97 -15.50 18.70
CA ARG A 155 -2.93 -16.94 19.00
C ARG A 155 -2.67 -17.83 17.77
N ARG A 156 -1.81 -17.35 16.86
CA ARG A 156 -1.46 -18.11 15.65
C ARG A 156 -0.57 -19.31 16.02
N LYS A 157 -0.75 -20.44 15.31
CA LYS A 157 0.10 -21.62 15.51
C LYS A 157 1.57 -21.37 15.18
N ALA A 158 1.86 -20.50 14.21
CA ALA A 158 3.20 -20.09 13.86
C ALA A 158 3.24 -18.62 13.42
N ALA A 159 4.15 -17.85 14.00
CA ALA A 159 4.64 -16.58 13.48
C ALA A 159 6.02 -16.84 12.89
N TYR A 160 6.40 -16.14 11.83
CA TYR A 160 7.70 -16.29 11.19
C TYR A 160 8.34 -14.93 10.95
N ILE A 161 9.65 -14.87 10.92
CA ILE A 161 10.40 -13.69 10.55
C ILE A 161 10.33 -13.55 9.03
N PRO A 162 9.79 -12.43 8.49
CA PRO A 162 9.64 -12.24 7.05
C PRO A 162 10.97 -11.79 6.39
N GLU A 163 12.03 -12.55 6.60
CA GLU A 163 13.40 -12.21 6.17
C GLU A 163 13.49 -12.07 4.64
N THR A 164 12.94 -13.03 3.91
CA THR A 164 12.94 -13.02 2.45
C THR A 164 12.23 -11.80 1.90
N GLU A 165 11.11 -11.43 2.50
CA GLU A 165 10.28 -10.29 2.11
C GLU A 165 10.98 -8.96 2.47
N ILE A 166 11.61 -8.86 3.65
CA ILE A 166 12.42 -7.71 4.08
C ILE A 166 13.56 -7.47 3.10
N MET A 167 14.33 -8.51 2.77
CA MET A 167 15.43 -8.40 1.82
C MET A 167 14.94 -8.08 0.40
N ALA A 168 13.77 -8.58 0.00
CA ALA A 168 13.18 -8.25 -1.29
C ALA A 168 12.73 -6.79 -1.36
N PHE A 169 12.16 -6.26 -0.29
CA PHE A 169 11.80 -4.84 -0.17
C PHE A 169 13.05 -3.95 -0.26
N ALA A 170 14.08 -4.21 0.53
CA ALA A 170 15.33 -3.45 0.49
C ALA A 170 15.96 -3.45 -0.91
N ARG A 171 16.08 -4.63 -1.55
CA ARG A 171 16.58 -4.70 -2.93
C ARG A 171 15.70 -3.94 -3.94
N LYS A 172 14.41 -3.80 -3.69
CA LYS A 172 13.53 -2.98 -4.53
C LYS A 172 13.86 -1.50 -4.36
N THR A 173 14.07 -1.03 -3.12
CA THR A 173 14.43 0.39 -2.87
C THR A 173 15.80 0.78 -3.43
N GLU A 174 16.73 -0.17 -3.58
CA GLU A 174 18.05 0.05 -4.22
C GLU A 174 17.96 0.25 -5.75
N ARG A 175 16.90 -0.23 -6.39
CA ARG A 175 16.74 -0.24 -7.86
C ARG A 175 15.96 0.93 -8.42
N CYS A 176 15.35 1.73 -7.56
CA CYS A 176 14.53 2.87 -7.94
C CYS A 176 14.74 4.03 -6.96
N HIS A 177 14.39 5.23 -7.38
CA HIS A 177 14.36 6.37 -6.46
C HIS A 177 13.05 6.32 -5.66
N VAL A 178 13.12 6.04 -4.37
CA VAL A 178 11.94 5.98 -3.50
C VAL A 178 12.06 7.00 -2.37
N SER A 179 11.00 7.79 -2.21
CA SER A 179 10.84 8.73 -1.10
C SER A 179 9.66 8.31 -0.25
N PHE A 180 9.87 8.18 1.06
CA PHE A 180 8.85 7.86 2.05
C PHE A 180 8.50 9.09 2.87
N PHE A 181 7.21 9.37 3.06
CA PHE A 181 6.73 10.51 3.82
C PHE A 181 5.63 10.10 4.80
N HIS A 182 5.77 10.50 6.05
CA HIS A 182 4.66 10.58 6.98
C HIS A 182 3.88 11.84 6.65
N ALA A 183 2.76 11.70 5.94
CA ALA A 183 1.96 12.82 5.45
C ALA A 183 0.50 12.42 5.23
N GLU A 184 -0.39 13.39 5.33
CA GLU A 184 -1.76 13.27 4.86
C GLU A 184 -1.82 13.25 3.33
N PHE A 185 -2.91 12.72 2.78
CA PHE A 185 -3.06 12.60 1.33
C PHE A 185 -3.04 13.95 0.61
N GLU A 186 -3.64 14.98 1.21
CA GLU A 186 -3.62 16.34 0.66
C GLU A 186 -2.21 16.87 0.45
N ASP A 187 -1.35 16.69 1.44
CA ASP A 187 0.03 17.16 1.36
C ASP A 187 0.85 16.32 0.39
N THR A 188 0.61 15.01 0.38
CA THR A 188 1.21 14.11 -0.60
C THR A 188 0.85 14.52 -2.04
N LEU A 189 -0.43 14.84 -2.30
CA LEU A 189 -0.85 15.30 -3.63
C LEU A 189 -0.22 16.65 -4.02
N LYS A 190 -0.02 17.57 -3.08
CA LYS A 190 0.70 18.84 -3.33
C LYS A 190 2.16 18.59 -3.72
N MET A 191 2.82 17.61 -3.11
CA MET A 191 4.20 17.25 -3.42
C MET A 191 4.39 16.81 -4.89
N THR A 192 3.37 16.26 -5.54
CA THR A 192 3.43 15.82 -6.95
C THR A 192 3.78 16.95 -7.93
N THR A 193 3.58 18.19 -7.54
CA THR A 193 3.81 19.37 -8.39
C THR A 193 4.85 20.32 -7.82
N ALA A 194 5.55 19.91 -6.76
CA ALA A 194 6.51 20.74 -6.04
C ALA A 194 7.83 19.99 -5.77
N GLY A 195 8.86 20.74 -5.41
CA GLY A 195 10.16 20.18 -5.00
C GLY A 195 10.78 19.26 -6.03
N MET A 196 11.28 18.11 -5.56
CA MET A 196 11.95 17.11 -6.39
C MET A 196 11.03 16.38 -7.40
N PHE A 197 9.72 16.49 -7.24
CA PHE A 197 8.73 15.88 -8.15
C PHE A 197 8.22 16.87 -9.21
N ALA A 198 8.58 18.16 -9.09
CA ALA A 198 8.21 19.17 -10.07
C ALA A 198 8.81 18.83 -11.44
N GLY A 199 7.95 18.76 -12.46
CA GLY A 199 8.38 18.44 -13.83
C GLY A 199 8.46 16.96 -14.19
N LEU A 200 8.32 16.04 -13.21
CA LEU A 200 8.22 14.61 -13.51
C LEU A 200 6.83 14.27 -14.09
N SER A 201 6.81 13.33 -15.03
CA SER A 201 5.57 12.67 -15.42
C SER A 201 5.14 11.70 -14.32
N CYS A 202 4.10 12.04 -13.56
CA CYS A 202 3.62 11.25 -12.44
C CYS A 202 2.26 10.61 -12.74
N ALA A 203 2.00 9.45 -12.12
CA ALA A 203 0.67 8.89 -11.94
C ALA A 203 0.36 8.75 -10.45
N VAL A 204 -0.90 8.82 -10.08
CA VAL A 204 -1.35 8.63 -8.69
C VAL A 204 -2.13 7.35 -8.56
N TYR A 205 -1.79 6.53 -7.57
CA TYR A 205 -2.60 5.42 -7.12
C TYR A 205 -3.07 5.64 -5.68
N CYS A 206 -4.38 5.61 -5.46
CA CYS A 206 -5.00 5.77 -4.15
C CYS A 206 -5.70 4.49 -3.70
N ASP A 207 -5.45 4.11 -2.45
CA ASP A 207 -6.13 3.01 -1.75
C ASP A 207 -6.57 3.47 -0.36
N PRO A 208 -7.52 4.43 -0.28
CA PRO A 208 -7.98 4.97 0.99
C PRO A 208 -8.71 3.91 1.80
N PRO A 209 -8.85 4.07 3.13
CA PRO A 209 -9.71 3.23 3.94
C PRO A 209 -11.13 3.14 3.36
N TYR A 210 -11.65 1.92 3.22
CA TYR A 210 -12.90 1.70 2.51
C TYR A 210 -14.13 2.09 3.31
N LEU A 211 -15.13 2.66 2.63
CA LEU A 211 -16.47 2.86 3.20
C LEU A 211 -17.10 1.51 3.56
N PRO A 212 -17.76 1.40 4.73
CA PRO A 212 -18.44 0.17 5.11
C PRO A 212 -19.59 -0.17 4.15
N VAL A 213 -19.69 -1.43 3.75
CA VAL A 213 -20.72 -1.94 2.81
C VAL A 213 -22.13 -1.92 3.43
N SER A 214 -22.24 -1.87 4.77
CA SER A 214 -23.54 -1.78 5.47
C SER A 214 -23.42 -0.88 6.70
N GLN A 215 -24.54 -0.28 7.11
CA GLN A 215 -24.59 0.55 8.33
C GLN A 215 -24.21 -0.23 9.59
N THR A 216 -24.49 -1.55 9.63
CA THR A 216 -24.10 -2.44 10.75
C THR A 216 -22.59 -2.76 10.76
N ALA A 217 -21.89 -2.66 9.64
CA ALA A 217 -20.43 -2.84 9.58
C ALA A 217 -19.68 -1.60 10.12
N GLY A 218 -20.31 -0.43 10.18
CA GLY A 218 -19.76 0.78 10.76
C GLY A 218 -19.57 0.74 12.29
N PHE A 219 -20.31 -0.14 12.99
CA PHE A 219 -20.15 -0.33 14.44
C PHE A 219 -18.86 -1.03 14.85
N THR A 220 -18.11 -1.63 13.93
CA THR A 220 -16.80 -2.26 14.19
C THR A 220 -15.60 -1.34 13.93
N ALA A 221 -15.83 -0.11 13.53
CA ALA A 221 -14.79 0.92 13.40
C ALA A 221 -14.39 1.47 14.79
N TYR A 222 -13.77 0.62 15.61
CA TYR A 222 -13.11 1.00 16.86
C TYR A 222 -11.70 1.58 16.57
N SER A 223 -11.61 2.57 15.72
CA SER A 223 -10.37 3.35 15.56
C SER A 223 -10.75 4.84 15.54
N GLY A 224 -10.00 5.64 16.26
CA GLY A 224 -10.04 7.08 16.12
C GLY A 224 -9.93 7.42 14.65
N ASP A 225 -10.22 8.41 14.04
CA ASP A 225 -10.13 8.87 12.64
C ASP A 225 -10.56 7.82 11.60
N VAL A 226 -11.88 7.66 11.51
CA VAL A 226 -12.51 6.93 10.39
C VAL A 226 -12.45 7.83 9.16
N PHE A 227 -11.84 7.36 8.08
CA PHE A 227 -11.90 8.02 6.77
C PHE A 227 -13.37 8.08 6.31
N THR A 228 -13.95 9.27 6.33
CA THR A 228 -15.39 9.50 6.21
C THR A 228 -15.84 9.64 4.75
N VAL A 229 -17.15 9.70 4.52
CA VAL A 229 -17.72 10.05 3.20
C VAL A 229 -17.19 11.41 2.73
N SER A 230 -17.11 12.40 3.61
CA SER A 230 -16.56 13.73 3.30
C SER A 230 -15.08 13.66 2.92
N ASP A 231 -14.30 12.77 3.52
CA ASP A 231 -12.89 12.57 3.16
C ASP A 231 -12.75 11.96 1.77
N HIS A 232 -13.63 11.00 1.41
CA HIS A 232 -13.70 10.47 0.06
C HIS A 232 -14.10 11.53 -0.97
N GLU A 233 -15.06 12.41 -0.64
CA GLU A 233 -15.48 13.52 -1.50
C GLU A 233 -14.33 14.53 -1.71
N ARG A 234 -13.60 14.88 -0.64
CA ARG A 234 -12.40 15.75 -0.73
C ARG A 234 -11.31 15.10 -1.60
N LEU A 235 -11.01 13.82 -1.36
CA LEU A 235 -10.02 13.08 -2.13
C LEU A 235 -10.40 13.05 -3.61
N ALA A 236 -11.62 12.68 -3.94
CA ALA A 236 -12.12 12.60 -5.32
C ALA A 236 -12.01 13.96 -6.03
N GLY A 237 -12.42 15.05 -5.37
CA GLY A 237 -12.32 16.42 -5.90
C GLY A 237 -10.88 16.86 -6.15
N GLN A 238 -9.96 16.57 -5.23
CA GLN A 238 -8.53 16.91 -5.41
C GLN A 238 -7.88 16.10 -6.53
N LEU A 239 -8.18 14.81 -6.65
CA LEU A 239 -7.68 13.96 -7.73
C LEU A 239 -8.20 14.41 -9.09
N ALA A 240 -9.48 14.72 -9.19
CA ALA A 240 -10.09 15.27 -10.41
C ALA A 240 -9.45 16.61 -10.81
N ALA A 241 -9.26 17.51 -9.85
CA ALA A 241 -8.61 18.80 -10.09
C ALA A 241 -7.14 18.63 -10.52
N LEU A 242 -6.41 17.68 -9.94
CA LEU A 242 -5.03 17.37 -10.32
C LEU A 242 -4.97 16.81 -11.75
N HIS A 243 -5.85 15.88 -12.07
CA HIS A 243 -6.00 15.34 -13.43
C HIS A 243 -6.34 16.43 -14.45
N ALA A 244 -7.34 17.26 -14.17
CA ALA A 244 -7.77 18.34 -15.07
C ALA A 244 -6.65 19.34 -15.36
N ARG A 245 -5.89 19.74 -14.31
CA ARG A 245 -4.82 20.75 -14.43
C ARG A 245 -3.53 20.22 -15.06
N LYS A 246 -3.15 18.99 -14.79
CA LYS A 246 -1.85 18.42 -15.14
C LYS A 246 -1.93 17.26 -16.14
N GLY A 247 -3.14 16.74 -16.42
CA GLY A 247 -3.30 15.53 -17.21
C GLY A 247 -2.74 14.28 -16.54
N MET A 248 -2.49 14.35 -15.23
CA MET A 248 -1.88 13.27 -14.46
C MET A 248 -2.83 12.08 -14.39
N PRO A 249 -2.43 10.87 -14.82
CA PRO A 249 -3.24 9.67 -14.67
C PRO A 249 -3.50 9.37 -13.19
N VAL A 250 -4.75 9.01 -12.87
CA VAL A 250 -5.14 8.64 -11.51
C VAL A 250 -5.87 7.32 -11.53
N VAL A 251 -5.51 6.44 -10.61
CA VAL A 251 -6.23 5.18 -10.35
C VAL A 251 -6.57 5.11 -8.87
N ILE A 252 -7.80 4.75 -8.55
CA ILE A 252 -8.27 4.61 -7.17
C ILE A 252 -8.95 3.27 -6.94
N SER A 253 -8.72 2.65 -5.79
CA SER A 253 -9.47 1.49 -5.30
C SER A 253 -10.47 1.92 -4.23
N ALA A 254 -11.67 1.35 -4.25
CA ALA A 254 -12.72 1.59 -3.26
C ALA A 254 -13.60 0.35 -3.07
N SER A 255 -14.45 0.34 -2.04
CA SER A 255 -15.53 -0.65 -1.95
C SER A 255 -16.59 -0.40 -3.02
N ASP A 256 -17.12 -1.46 -3.63
CA ASP A 256 -18.21 -1.37 -4.60
C ASP A 256 -19.54 -1.09 -3.86
N THR A 257 -19.87 0.19 -3.72
CA THR A 257 -21.07 0.67 -3.04
C THR A 257 -21.70 1.82 -3.84
N LEU A 258 -23.02 2.03 -3.67
CA LEU A 258 -23.71 3.15 -4.32
C LEU A 258 -23.07 4.51 -3.98
N ILE A 259 -22.56 4.65 -2.75
CA ILE A 259 -21.89 5.88 -2.30
C ILE A 259 -20.58 6.08 -3.07
N SER A 260 -19.76 5.03 -3.20
CA SER A 260 -18.51 5.10 -3.96
C SER A 260 -18.78 5.40 -5.44
N HIS A 261 -19.79 4.75 -6.03
CA HIS A 261 -20.21 5.04 -7.42
C HIS A 261 -20.63 6.51 -7.60
N ARG A 262 -21.40 7.06 -6.67
CA ARG A 262 -21.78 8.48 -6.69
C ARG A 262 -20.56 9.38 -6.61
N ILE A 263 -19.74 9.25 -5.54
CA ILE A 263 -18.61 10.15 -5.28
C ILE A 263 -17.62 10.17 -6.45
N TYR A 264 -17.16 9.00 -6.87
CA TYR A 264 -16.14 8.92 -7.90
C TYR A 264 -16.71 9.11 -9.31
N GLY A 265 -17.98 8.74 -9.54
CA GLY A 265 -18.66 9.01 -10.81
C GLY A 265 -18.88 10.50 -11.05
N GLU A 266 -19.38 11.24 -10.05
CA GLU A 266 -19.54 12.70 -10.10
C GLU A 266 -18.19 13.43 -10.27
N ALA A 267 -17.10 12.88 -9.75
CA ALA A 267 -15.73 13.40 -9.94
C ALA A 267 -15.12 13.04 -11.31
N GLY A 268 -15.87 12.36 -12.19
CA GLY A 268 -15.46 12.05 -13.57
C GLY A 268 -14.66 10.77 -13.74
N PHE A 269 -14.54 9.92 -12.72
CA PHE A 269 -13.84 8.63 -12.83
C PHE A 269 -14.65 7.64 -13.70
N ARG A 270 -13.95 6.95 -14.59
CA ARG A 270 -14.48 5.74 -15.21
C ARG A 270 -14.35 4.58 -14.22
N LEU A 271 -15.46 3.94 -13.88
CA LEU A 271 -15.55 2.96 -12.81
C LEU A 271 -15.62 1.53 -13.34
N TYR A 272 -14.89 0.61 -12.70
CA TYR A 272 -14.81 -0.81 -13.05
C TYR A 272 -14.99 -1.64 -11.79
N GLY A 273 -16.11 -2.37 -11.69
CA GLY A 273 -16.38 -3.32 -10.62
C GLY A 273 -15.69 -4.65 -10.86
N HIS A 274 -15.21 -5.29 -9.79
CA HIS A 274 -14.68 -6.65 -9.82
C HIS A 274 -14.81 -7.32 -8.46
N ASP A 275 -14.95 -8.64 -8.46
CA ASP A 275 -15.05 -9.43 -7.23
C ASP A 275 -13.68 -9.79 -6.66
N VAL A 276 -13.49 -9.54 -5.37
CA VAL A 276 -12.26 -9.92 -4.63
C VAL A 276 -12.62 -10.81 -3.44
N VAL A 277 -11.93 -11.94 -3.33
CA VAL A 277 -12.06 -12.82 -2.15
C VAL A 277 -11.37 -12.16 -0.96
N ARG A 278 -12.13 -11.71 0.04
CA ARG A 278 -11.55 -11.13 1.27
C ARG A 278 -10.79 -12.16 2.09
N SER A 279 -9.57 -11.81 2.50
CA SER A 279 -8.69 -12.67 3.29
C SER A 279 -8.93 -12.59 4.80
N VAL A 280 -9.64 -11.58 5.27
CA VAL A 280 -9.87 -11.29 6.70
C VAL A 280 -11.37 -11.37 6.97
N SER A 281 -11.80 -12.49 7.54
CA SER A 281 -13.14 -12.69 8.08
C SER A 281 -13.03 -13.48 9.39
N ALA A 282 -13.91 -13.19 10.33
CA ALA A 282 -13.93 -13.81 11.66
C ALA A 282 -14.19 -15.33 11.64
N SER A 283 -14.73 -15.88 10.54
CA SER A 283 -14.90 -17.32 10.35
C SER A 283 -14.60 -17.77 8.91
N ALA A 284 -14.11 -18.98 8.73
CA ALA A 284 -13.84 -19.58 7.42
C ALA A 284 -15.11 -19.75 6.56
N ALA A 285 -16.27 -19.88 7.19
CA ALA A 285 -17.57 -20.04 6.53
C ALA A 285 -18.18 -18.74 5.97
N SER A 286 -17.66 -17.57 6.37
CA SER A 286 -18.17 -16.26 5.97
C SER A 286 -17.28 -15.52 4.95
N ARG A 287 -16.44 -16.24 4.20
CA ARG A 287 -15.64 -15.66 3.09
C ARG A 287 -16.56 -15.33 1.91
N LYS A 288 -17.34 -14.25 2.06
CA LYS A 288 -18.09 -13.68 0.94
C LYS A 288 -17.14 -12.94 0.02
N THR A 289 -17.31 -13.10 -1.29
CA THR A 289 -16.78 -12.18 -2.29
C THR A 289 -17.30 -10.77 -1.96
N ALA A 290 -16.43 -9.80 -1.93
CA ALA A 290 -16.84 -8.41 -1.79
C ALA A 290 -16.51 -7.70 -3.08
N GLY A 291 -17.45 -6.92 -3.59
CA GLY A 291 -17.21 -6.05 -4.72
C GLY A 291 -16.13 -5.03 -4.38
N GLU A 292 -15.11 -4.94 -5.22
CA GLU A 292 -14.11 -3.90 -5.23
C GLU A 292 -14.30 -3.05 -6.49
N LEU A 293 -14.18 -1.74 -6.34
CA LEU A 293 -14.30 -0.77 -7.41
C LEU A 293 -12.93 -0.19 -7.73
N THR A 294 -12.58 -0.16 -9.02
CA THR A 294 -11.42 0.60 -9.51
C THR A 294 -11.92 1.79 -10.32
N GLY A 295 -11.59 3.01 -9.90
CA GLY A 295 -11.85 4.24 -10.62
C GLY A 295 -10.60 4.73 -11.36
N VAL A 296 -10.77 5.27 -12.57
CA VAL A 296 -9.66 5.71 -13.43
C VAL A 296 -9.96 7.08 -14.02
N LEU A 297 -9.00 8.02 -13.89
CA LEU A 297 -8.94 9.26 -14.66
C LEU A 297 -7.72 9.16 -15.58
N MET A 298 -7.94 9.11 -16.89
CA MET A 298 -6.90 9.11 -17.91
C MET A 298 -7.35 9.98 -19.08
N ARG A 299 -6.41 10.65 -19.74
CA ARG A 299 -6.73 11.30 -21.01
C ARG A 299 -7.19 10.26 -22.01
N GLY A 300 -8.30 10.53 -22.71
CA GLY A 300 -8.80 9.64 -23.74
C GLY A 300 -7.74 9.43 -24.82
N GLN A 301 -7.60 8.21 -25.33
CA GLN A 301 -6.73 7.91 -26.49
C GLN A 301 -7.20 8.59 -27.78
N GLY A 302 -8.10 9.59 -27.70
CA GLY A 302 -8.75 10.29 -28.81
C GLY A 302 -8.40 11.75 -29.01
N ASP A 303 -7.72 12.42 -28.07
CA ASP A 303 -7.37 13.84 -28.19
C ASP A 303 -5.92 14.06 -28.69
N LYS A 304 -5.57 13.42 -29.81
CA LYS A 304 -4.48 13.88 -30.65
C LYS A 304 -5.10 14.65 -31.79
N SER A 305 -5.37 15.94 -31.58
CA SER A 305 -5.55 16.92 -32.65
C SER A 305 -4.28 17.75 -32.80
#